data_0fec12943155d98ec8ebc69004d666aa
#
_entry.id   0fec12943155d98ec8ebc69004d666aa
#
_cell.length_a   1.000
_cell.length_b   1.000
_cell.length_c   1.000
_cell.angle_alpha   90.00
_cell.angle_beta   90.00
_cell.angle_gamma   90.00
#
_symmetry.space_group_name_H-M   'P 1'
#
loop_
_entity.id
_entity.type
_entity.pdbx_description
1 polymer ?
#
loop_
_entity_poly.entity_id
_entity_poly.type
_entity_poly.pdbx_seq_one_letter_code
_entity_poly.pdbx_strand_id
1 'polypeptide(L)'
;MSKKTKPSITTKKITRRTVVKGAAVASAGALAAPMVIKNALAASEINILMWSDYLPEEFIADFTSSTGIKINYTGIGSNEEIINKMKASKGQGFDIVSPTNNQGLEWGPLELLQPFDLNKVALDKANPAMTRIGDTDWNFKGKGSHWLPHIWGTEGIAWRTDKWAPTGGAPSYGDVWSDANAGKTMGR
;
A
#
# COMPACT_ATOMS: atom_id res chain seq x y z
N MET A 1 5.67 -87.55 14.66
CA MET A 1 6.20 -86.84 13.48
C MET A 1 5.12 -85.89 12.99
N SER A 2 5.23 -84.57 13.32
CA SER A 2 4.24 -83.56 12.93
C SER A 2 4.78 -82.79 11.72
N LYS A 3 4.05 -82.85 10.59
CA LYS A 3 4.37 -82.11 9.37
C LYS A 3 3.89 -80.65 9.50
N LYS A 4 4.82 -79.70 9.58
CA LYS A 4 4.53 -78.28 9.47
C LYS A 4 4.27 -77.91 8.00
N THR A 5 3.04 -77.50 7.70
CA THR A 5 2.64 -76.92 6.39
C THR A 5 3.07 -75.47 6.32
N LYS A 6 3.88 -75.11 5.31
CA LYS A 6 4.28 -73.72 5.04
C LYS A 6 3.12 -72.95 4.39
N PRO A 7 2.85 -71.70 4.77
CA PRO A 7 1.84 -70.83 4.09
C PRO A 7 2.36 -70.38 2.71
N SER A 8 1.53 -70.61 1.69
CA SER A 8 1.75 -70.18 0.33
C SER A 8 1.46 -68.63 0.23
N ILE A 9 2.45 -67.90 -0.11
CA ILE A 9 2.28 -66.43 -0.36
C ILE A 9 1.83 -66.28 -1.82
N THR A 10 0.54 -65.99 -2.03
CA THR A 10 -0.01 -65.70 -3.34
C THR A 10 0.27 -64.21 -3.68
N THR A 11 1.29 -63.96 -4.48
CA THR A 11 1.60 -62.63 -5.01
C THR A 11 0.57 -62.24 -6.08
N LYS A 12 -0.38 -61.37 -5.73
CA LYS A 12 -1.36 -60.83 -6.66
C LYS A 12 -0.64 -59.85 -7.63
N LYS A 13 -0.57 -60.22 -8.91
CA LYS A 13 0.03 -59.36 -9.95
C LYS A 13 -0.77 -58.05 -10.08
N ILE A 14 -0.14 -56.93 -9.73
CA ILE A 14 -0.72 -55.59 -9.93
C ILE A 14 -0.57 -55.23 -11.40
N THR A 15 -1.68 -55.06 -12.11
CA THR A 15 -1.68 -54.70 -13.54
C THR A 15 -1.61 -53.17 -13.69
N ARG A 16 -1.06 -52.67 -14.82
CA ARG A 16 -1.00 -51.21 -15.14
C ARG A 16 -2.36 -50.55 -15.01
N ARG A 17 -3.44 -51.26 -15.33
CA ARG A 17 -4.82 -50.75 -15.23
C ARG A 17 -5.27 -50.54 -13.77
N THR A 18 -4.77 -51.34 -12.83
CA THR A 18 -5.06 -51.19 -11.38
C THR A 18 -4.35 -49.98 -10.81
N VAL A 19 -3.12 -49.69 -11.26
CA VAL A 19 -2.34 -48.55 -10.84
C VAL A 19 -2.98 -47.25 -11.35
N VAL A 20 -3.40 -47.20 -12.62
CA VAL A 20 -4.06 -46.03 -13.21
C VAL A 20 -5.41 -45.72 -12.54
N LYS A 21 -6.21 -46.74 -12.21
CA LYS A 21 -7.47 -46.54 -11.47
C LYS A 21 -7.23 -46.05 -10.04
N GLY A 22 -6.20 -46.55 -9.37
CA GLY A 22 -5.81 -46.09 -8.03
C GLY A 22 -5.32 -44.60 -8.02
N ALA A 23 -4.55 -44.21 -9.03
CA ALA A 23 -4.09 -42.83 -9.19
C ALA A 23 -5.24 -41.85 -9.50
N ALA A 24 -6.22 -42.25 -10.31
CA ALA A 24 -7.38 -41.41 -10.63
C ALA A 24 -8.29 -41.15 -9.42
N VAL A 25 -8.44 -42.14 -8.52
CA VAL A 25 -9.22 -41.96 -7.28
C VAL A 25 -8.47 -41.12 -6.26
N ALA A 26 -7.14 -41.23 -6.18
CA ALA A 26 -6.33 -40.43 -5.28
C ALA A 26 -6.28 -38.94 -5.72
N SER A 27 -6.27 -38.67 -7.03
CA SER A 27 -6.32 -37.29 -7.56
C SER A 27 -7.71 -36.62 -7.40
N ALA A 28 -8.80 -37.39 -7.52
CA ALA A 28 -10.14 -36.84 -7.28
C ALA A 28 -10.41 -36.55 -5.79
N GLY A 29 -9.84 -37.35 -4.87
CA GLY A 29 -9.91 -37.10 -3.44
C GLY A 29 -9.10 -35.88 -2.99
N ALA A 30 -7.98 -35.58 -3.65
CA ALA A 30 -7.16 -34.39 -3.36
C ALA A 30 -7.81 -33.08 -3.83
N LEU A 31 -8.67 -33.15 -4.87
CA LEU A 31 -9.42 -31.99 -5.36
C LEU A 31 -10.71 -31.73 -4.57
N ALA A 32 -11.20 -32.74 -3.82
CA ALA A 32 -12.42 -32.64 -2.99
C ALA A 32 -12.11 -32.44 -1.50
N ALA A 33 -10.84 -32.41 -1.09
CA ALA A 33 -10.50 -31.91 0.22
C ALA A 33 -10.92 -30.43 0.25
N PRO A 34 -11.79 -30.00 1.21
CA PRO A 34 -11.98 -28.58 1.41
C PRO A 34 -10.58 -28.02 1.63
N MET A 35 -10.16 -27.14 0.74
CA MET A 35 -9.03 -26.28 1.00
C MET A 35 -9.45 -25.51 2.25
N VAL A 36 -9.14 -26.05 3.44
CA VAL A 36 -9.03 -25.26 4.64
C VAL A 36 -7.86 -24.35 4.31
N ILE A 37 -8.17 -23.23 3.64
CA ILE A 37 -7.38 -22.04 3.74
C ILE A 37 -7.44 -21.77 5.24
N LYS A 38 -6.52 -22.36 6.00
CA LYS A 38 -6.10 -21.80 7.27
C LYS A 38 -5.92 -20.35 6.89
N ASN A 39 -6.78 -19.48 7.46
CA ASN A 39 -6.79 -18.06 7.22
C ASN A 39 -5.39 -17.70 6.77
N ALA A 40 -5.23 -17.38 5.47
CA ALA A 40 -3.98 -16.83 5.00
C ALA A 40 -3.77 -15.73 6.02
N LEU A 41 -2.79 -15.89 6.88
CA LEU A 41 -2.42 -14.87 7.84
C LEU A 41 -2.33 -13.66 6.95
N ALA A 42 -3.29 -12.76 7.10
CA ALA A 42 -3.41 -11.55 6.33
C ALA A 42 -2.01 -11.02 6.28
N ALA A 43 -1.51 -10.71 5.10
CA ALA A 43 -0.11 -10.53 4.78
C ALA A 43 0.71 -10.20 6.02
N SER A 44 1.63 -11.06 6.42
CA SER A 44 2.45 -10.86 7.62
C SER A 44 3.33 -9.61 7.51
N GLU A 45 3.23 -8.90 6.39
CA GLU A 45 3.94 -7.66 6.10
C GLU A 45 3.13 -6.73 5.19
N ILE A 46 3.39 -5.44 5.31
CA ILE A 46 2.85 -4.36 4.48
C ILE A 46 4.03 -3.58 3.90
N ASN A 47 4.01 -3.35 2.59
CA ASN A 47 5.02 -2.58 1.87
C ASN A 47 4.52 -1.15 1.65
N ILE A 48 5.19 -0.17 2.24
CA ILE A 48 4.79 1.24 2.22
C ILE A 48 5.82 2.06 1.45
N LEU A 49 5.36 2.84 0.48
CA LEU A 49 6.15 3.84 -0.25
C LEU A 49 5.67 5.23 0.15
N MET A 50 6.46 5.95 0.93
CA MET A 50 6.05 7.20 1.57
C MET A 50 7.23 8.15 1.76
N TRP A 51 6.96 9.43 2.03
CA TRP A 51 7.97 10.44 2.33
C TRP A 51 8.84 10.03 3.52
N SER A 52 10.16 10.24 3.41
CA SER A 52 11.17 9.65 4.31
C SER A 52 10.94 9.88 5.80
N ASP A 53 10.32 11.01 6.18
CA ASP A 53 10.16 11.41 7.58
C ASP A 53 8.72 11.26 8.11
N TYR A 54 7.83 10.60 7.35
CA TYR A 54 6.40 10.56 7.70
C TYR A 54 6.01 9.38 8.58
N LEU A 55 6.86 8.39 8.73
CA LEU A 55 6.58 7.21 9.54
C LEU A 55 7.75 6.95 10.49
N PRO A 56 7.67 7.42 11.76
CA PRO A 56 8.71 7.24 12.75
C PRO A 56 8.99 5.75 13.03
N GLU A 57 10.25 5.42 13.31
CA GLU A 57 10.66 4.04 13.64
C GLU A 57 9.91 3.48 14.86
N GLU A 58 9.65 4.32 15.86
CA GLU A 58 8.88 3.97 17.05
C GLU A 58 7.46 3.52 16.69
N PHE A 59 6.79 4.24 15.77
CA PHE A 59 5.46 3.85 15.28
C PHE A 59 5.50 2.49 14.59
N ILE A 60 6.52 2.25 13.74
CA ILE A 60 6.69 0.96 13.04
C ILE A 60 6.88 -0.17 14.06
N ALA A 61 7.69 0.05 15.09
CA ALA A 61 7.94 -0.93 16.14
C ALA A 61 6.66 -1.24 16.94
N ASP A 62 5.94 -0.21 17.38
CA ASP A 62 4.69 -0.34 18.14
C ASP A 62 3.59 -1.04 17.34
N PHE A 63 3.43 -0.66 16.06
CA PHE A 63 2.48 -1.30 15.18
C PHE A 63 2.81 -2.79 14.98
N THR A 64 4.08 -3.09 14.71
CA THR A 64 4.52 -4.47 14.51
C THR A 64 4.33 -5.30 15.78
N SER A 65 4.66 -4.75 16.96
CA SER A 65 4.52 -5.45 18.24
C SER A 65 3.06 -5.72 18.61
N SER A 66 2.15 -4.78 18.29
CA SER A 66 0.74 -4.87 18.64
C SER A 66 -0.08 -5.72 17.66
N THR A 67 0.31 -5.77 16.40
CA THR A 67 -0.46 -6.44 15.33
C THR A 67 0.18 -7.74 14.82
N GLY A 68 1.48 -7.92 15.04
CA GLY A 68 2.26 -8.99 14.41
C GLY A 68 2.52 -8.76 12.91
N ILE A 69 2.14 -7.60 12.36
CA ILE A 69 2.32 -7.25 10.95
C ILE A 69 3.60 -6.41 10.81
N LYS A 70 4.52 -6.89 9.97
CA LYS A 70 5.76 -6.17 9.68
C LYS A 70 5.50 -5.05 8.67
N ILE A 71 6.08 -3.88 8.90
CA ILE A 71 6.09 -2.79 7.91
C ILE A 71 7.45 -2.78 7.20
N ASN A 72 7.42 -2.91 5.86
CA ASN A 72 8.55 -2.67 4.98
C ASN A 72 8.40 -1.24 4.43
N TYR A 73 9.18 -0.32 4.99
CA TYR A 73 9.10 1.09 4.67
C TYR A 73 10.14 1.47 3.61
N THR A 74 9.68 2.10 2.53
CA THR A 74 10.54 2.70 1.50
C THR A 74 10.34 4.20 1.52
N GLY A 75 11.35 4.93 2.02
CA GLY A 75 11.37 6.39 2.05
C GLY A 75 11.64 6.97 0.67
N ILE A 76 10.98 8.09 0.36
CA ILE A 76 11.15 8.86 -0.89
C ILE A 76 11.33 10.35 -0.61
N GLY A 77 11.88 11.06 -1.57
CA GLY A 77 12.14 12.50 -1.50
C GLY A 77 11.25 13.37 -2.40
N SER A 78 10.46 12.78 -3.32
CA SER A 78 9.61 13.56 -4.24
C SER A 78 8.40 12.77 -4.74
N ASN A 79 7.39 13.50 -5.24
CA ASN A 79 6.22 12.88 -5.90
C ASN A 79 6.60 12.16 -7.20
N GLU A 80 7.58 12.68 -7.92
CA GLU A 80 8.09 12.08 -9.16
C GLU A 80 8.72 10.72 -8.87
N GLU A 81 9.40 10.58 -7.74
CA GLU A 81 9.97 9.30 -7.33
C GLU A 81 8.88 8.25 -7.06
N ILE A 82 7.81 8.64 -6.33
CA ILE A 82 6.67 7.74 -6.08
C ILE A 82 6.07 7.28 -7.39
N ILE A 83 5.69 8.22 -8.25
CA ILE A 83 4.96 7.89 -9.48
C ILE A 83 5.81 7.08 -10.45
N ASN A 84 7.12 7.36 -10.54
CA ASN A 84 8.03 6.60 -11.39
C ASN A 84 8.24 5.17 -10.88
N LYS A 85 8.38 4.97 -9.57
CA LYS A 85 8.44 3.62 -8.98
C LYS A 85 7.16 2.83 -9.26
N MET A 86 6.00 3.45 -9.09
CA MET A 86 4.71 2.83 -9.34
C MET A 86 4.48 2.50 -10.83
N LYS A 87 4.87 3.39 -11.74
CA LYS A 87 4.85 3.11 -13.19
C LYS A 87 5.77 1.95 -13.56
N ALA A 88 7.00 1.93 -13.04
CA ALA A 88 7.98 0.89 -13.31
C ALA A 88 7.53 -0.49 -12.81
N SER A 89 6.93 -0.55 -11.62
CA SER A 89 6.41 -1.78 -11.02
C SER A 89 5.01 -2.17 -11.52
N LYS A 90 4.37 -1.33 -12.34
CA LYS A 90 2.96 -1.48 -12.78
C LYS A 90 2.00 -1.62 -11.59
N GLY A 91 2.23 -0.85 -10.54
CA GLY A 91 1.41 -0.88 -9.33
C GLY A 91 1.67 -2.06 -8.39
N GLN A 92 2.71 -2.84 -8.63
CA GLN A 92 3.03 -4.00 -7.80
C GLN A 92 4.15 -3.72 -6.79
N GLY A 93 4.19 -4.54 -5.73
CA GLY A 93 5.26 -4.48 -4.73
C GLY A 93 5.07 -3.44 -3.63
N PHE A 94 4.01 -2.62 -3.72
CA PHE A 94 3.62 -1.69 -2.66
C PHE A 94 2.13 -1.83 -2.37
N ASP A 95 1.78 -1.90 -1.09
CA ASP A 95 0.41 -1.98 -0.62
C ASP A 95 -0.17 -0.59 -0.34
N ILE A 96 0.68 0.34 0.10
CA ILE A 96 0.31 1.73 0.38
C ILE A 96 1.34 2.66 -0.24
N VAL A 97 0.85 3.72 -0.89
CA VAL A 97 1.67 4.82 -1.43
C VAL A 97 1.14 6.16 -0.95
N SER A 98 2.02 7.13 -0.75
CA SER A 98 1.65 8.43 -0.17
C SER A 98 2.00 9.61 -1.09
N PRO A 99 1.30 9.79 -2.21
CA PRO A 99 1.42 11.00 -3.03
C PRO A 99 0.74 12.19 -2.34
N THR A 100 1.16 13.41 -2.66
CA THR A 100 0.48 14.61 -2.19
C THR A 100 -0.88 14.79 -2.88
N ASN A 101 -1.79 15.48 -2.21
CA ASN A 101 -3.19 15.63 -2.64
C ASN A 101 -3.36 16.31 -4.01
N ASN A 102 -2.44 17.16 -4.42
CA ASN A 102 -2.49 17.88 -5.70
C ASN A 102 -2.12 17.01 -6.92
N GLN A 103 -1.74 15.76 -6.73
CA GLN A 103 -1.32 14.86 -7.80
C GLN A 103 -2.47 14.06 -8.43
N GLY A 104 -3.70 14.22 -7.99
CA GLY A 104 -4.85 13.40 -8.44
C GLY A 104 -5.03 13.36 -9.96
N LEU A 105 -4.84 14.47 -10.67
CA LEU A 105 -4.94 14.54 -12.13
C LEU A 105 -3.91 13.66 -12.84
N GLU A 106 -2.72 13.51 -12.27
CA GLU A 106 -1.67 12.66 -12.85
C GLU A 106 -1.90 11.17 -12.55
N TRP A 107 -2.41 10.85 -11.35
CA TRP A 107 -2.61 9.47 -10.91
C TRP A 107 -3.84 8.81 -11.52
N GLY A 108 -4.92 9.56 -11.73
CA GLY A 108 -6.18 9.02 -12.25
C GLY A 108 -6.04 8.23 -13.56
N PRO A 109 -5.34 8.75 -14.58
CA PRO A 109 -5.15 8.04 -15.85
C PRO A 109 -4.30 6.78 -15.76
N LEU A 110 -3.49 6.63 -14.71
CA LEU A 110 -2.57 5.50 -14.57
C LEU A 110 -3.28 4.20 -14.14
N GLU A 111 -4.43 4.30 -13.48
CA GLU A 111 -5.20 3.15 -12.97
C GLU A 111 -4.39 2.19 -12.08
N LEU A 112 -3.40 2.72 -11.34
CA LEU A 112 -2.50 1.94 -10.50
C LEU A 112 -3.01 1.79 -9.06
N LEU A 113 -4.08 2.51 -8.69
CA LEU A 113 -4.63 2.55 -7.33
C LEU A 113 -6.01 1.89 -7.29
N GLN A 114 -6.35 1.34 -6.14
CA GLN A 114 -7.68 0.84 -5.82
C GLN A 114 -8.40 1.80 -4.86
N PRO A 115 -9.72 1.93 -4.94
CA PRO A 115 -10.48 2.73 -4.00
C PRO A 115 -10.46 2.10 -2.60
N PHE A 116 -10.48 2.94 -1.57
CA PHE A 116 -10.60 2.50 -0.19
C PHE A 116 -12.02 2.03 0.14
N ASP A 117 -12.12 0.97 0.93
CA ASP A 117 -13.37 0.62 1.62
C ASP A 117 -13.54 1.51 2.85
N LEU A 118 -14.28 2.60 2.69
CA LEU A 118 -14.45 3.62 3.73
C LEU A 118 -15.17 3.10 4.99
N ASN A 119 -15.84 1.95 4.89
CA ASN A 119 -16.45 1.31 6.08
C ASN A 119 -15.41 0.69 7.02
N LYS A 120 -14.19 0.51 6.54
CA LYS A 120 -13.06 -0.07 7.30
C LYS A 120 -12.07 0.97 7.81
N VAL A 121 -12.33 2.25 7.55
CA VAL A 121 -11.43 3.35 7.92
C VAL A 121 -12.12 4.30 8.89
N ALA A 122 -11.45 4.64 10.00
CA ALA A 122 -11.97 5.55 11.03
C ALA A 122 -11.87 7.02 10.58
N LEU A 123 -12.66 7.41 9.58
CA LEU A 123 -12.68 8.77 9.02
C LEU A 123 -13.34 9.80 9.95
N ASP A 124 -14.09 9.38 10.94
CA ASP A 124 -14.68 10.24 11.98
C ASP A 124 -13.65 11.03 12.78
N LYS A 125 -12.40 10.54 12.80
CA LYS A 125 -11.26 11.19 13.45
C LYS A 125 -10.47 12.12 12.51
N ALA A 126 -10.75 12.09 11.22
CA ALA A 126 -10.04 12.90 10.23
C ALA A 126 -10.74 14.26 10.03
N ASN A 127 -9.99 15.28 9.62
CA ASN A 127 -10.55 16.59 9.29
C ASN A 127 -11.46 16.46 8.04
N PRO A 128 -12.74 16.85 8.12
CA PRO A 128 -13.68 16.71 7.00
C PRO A 128 -13.28 17.49 5.74
N ALA A 129 -12.54 18.60 5.88
CA ALA A 129 -12.04 19.34 4.73
C ALA A 129 -10.98 18.53 3.96
N MET A 130 -10.18 17.74 4.67
CA MET A 130 -9.15 16.89 4.05
C MET A 130 -9.77 15.61 3.45
N THR A 131 -10.73 14.98 4.11
CA THR A 131 -11.38 13.78 3.56
C THR A 131 -12.13 14.07 2.27
N ARG A 132 -12.71 15.28 2.13
CA ARG A 132 -13.39 15.71 0.91
C ARG A 132 -12.49 15.68 -0.33
N ILE A 133 -11.18 15.92 -0.18
CA ILE A 133 -10.22 15.84 -1.29
C ILE A 133 -10.24 14.45 -1.92
N GLY A 134 -10.34 13.41 -1.11
CA GLY A 134 -10.48 12.04 -1.60
C GLY A 134 -11.74 11.82 -2.41
N ASP A 135 -12.84 12.46 -2.03
CA ASP A 135 -14.13 12.33 -2.69
C ASP A 135 -14.23 13.14 -3.99
N THR A 136 -13.50 14.24 -4.10
CA THR A 136 -13.52 15.12 -5.29
C THR A 136 -12.38 14.81 -6.25
N ASP A 137 -11.14 14.98 -5.81
CA ASP A 137 -9.97 15.00 -6.69
C ASP A 137 -9.38 13.60 -6.93
N TRP A 138 -9.71 12.66 -6.05
CA TRP A 138 -9.22 11.29 -6.08
C TRP A 138 -10.33 10.24 -6.23
N ASN A 139 -11.54 10.66 -6.64
CA ASN A 139 -12.62 9.75 -6.96
C ASN A 139 -12.59 9.38 -8.45
N PHE A 140 -11.67 8.51 -8.81
CA PHE A 140 -11.43 8.16 -10.21
C PHE A 140 -12.60 7.35 -10.78
N LYS A 141 -13.17 7.85 -11.86
CA LYS A 141 -14.29 7.20 -12.58
C LYS A 141 -15.51 6.93 -11.69
N GLY A 142 -15.69 7.69 -10.62
CA GLY A 142 -16.81 7.50 -9.69
C GLY A 142 -16.77 6.22 -8.86
N LYS A 143 -15.58 5.59 -8.73
CA LYS A 143 -15.44 4.31 -8.01
C LYS A 143 -15.21 4.45 -6.49
N GLY A 144 -15.20 5.67 -5.99
CA GLY A 144 -14.89 5.99 -4.59
C GLY A 144 -13.50 6.61 -4.41
N SER A 145 -13.19 7.00 -3.19
CA SER A 145 -11.93 7.65 -2.86
C SER A 145 -10.74 6.71 -3.00
N HIS A 146 -9.73 7.12 -3.76
CA HIS A 146 -8.45 6.42 -3.90
C HIS A 146 -7.35 7.07 -3.05
N TRP A 147 -7.70 8.05 -2.23
CA TRP A 147 -6.77 8.78 -1.39
C TRP A 147 -7.41 9.12 -0.05
N LEU A 148 -6.64 9.03 1.02
CA LEU A 148 -7.06 9.41 2.38
C LEU A 148 -5.99 10.29 3.01
N PRO A 149 -6.39 11.30 3.82
CA PRO A 149 -5.44 12.13 4.54
C PRO A 149 -4.80 11.34 5.68
N HIS A 150 -3.49 11.47 5.85
CA HIS A 150 -2.77 10.94 7.02
C HIS A 150 -1.87 11.99 7.68
N ILE A 151 -1.29 12.88 6.89
CA ILE A 151 -0.49 14.02 7.32
C ILE A 151 -0.90 15.25 6.52
N TRP A 152 -0.88 16.40 7.16
CA TRP A 152 -1.05 17.68 6.50
C TRP A 152 -0.10 18.70 7.10
N GLY A 153 0.24 19.72 6.35
CA GLY A 153 1.07 20.82 6.77
C GLY A 153 0.60 22.13 6.15
N THR A 154 1.19 23.21 6.59
CA THR A 154 1.00 24.52 6.00
C THR A 154 2.29 24.98 5.35
N GLU A 155 2.17 25.67 4.23
CA GLU A 155 3.26 26.41 3.63
C GLU A 155 3.11 27.88 3.99
N GLY A 156 4.22 28.53 4.27
CA GLY A 156 4.23 29.94 4.64
C GLY A 156 5.46 30.65 4.09
N ILE A 157 5.42 31.97 4.11
CA ILE A 157 6.51 32.80 3.67
C ILE A 157 7.47 33.02 4.85
N ALA A 158 8.71 32.56 4.70
CA ALA A 158 9.80 32.91 5.60
C ALA A 158 10.63 34.04 4.98
N TRP A 159 11.03 35.02 5.78
CA TRP A 159 11.84 36.15 5.30
C TRP A 159 12.91 36.54 6.30
N ARG A 160 13.95 37.17 5.80
CA ARG A 160 15.00 37.75 6.62
C ARG A 160 14.59 39.15 7.05
N THR A 161 14.29 39.32 8.32
CA THR A 161 13.84 40.60 8.89
C THR A 161 14.91 41.72 8.84
N ASP A 162 16.19 41.35 8.72
CA ASP A 162 17.32 42.29 8.55
C ASP A 162 17.50 42.76 7.09
N LYS A 163 16.82 42.12 6.13
CA LYS A 163 16.95 42.44 4.69
C LYS A 163 15.68 43.00 4.08
N TRP A 164 14.54 42.64 4.62
CA TRP A 164 13.26 43.05 4.08
C TRP A 164 12.18 43.08 5.17
N ALA A 165 11.26 44.02 5.05
CA ALA A 165 10.08 44.12 5.89
C ALA A 165 8.83 44.27 5.00
N PRO A 166 7.77 43.47 5.21
CA PRO A 166 6.51 43.62 4.47
C PRO A 166 5.80 44.89 4.84
N THR A 167 5.20 45.58 3.88
CA THR A 167 4.53 46.88 4.08
C THR A 167 3.34 46.78 5.02
N GLY A 168 2.65 45.66 5.08
CA GLY A 168 1.48 45.40 5.94
C GLY A 168 1.78 44.71 7.26
N GLY A 169 3.05 44.61 7.66
CA GLY A 169 3.46 43.93 8.91
C GLY A 169 3.55 42.40 8.78
N ALA A 170 2.88 41.77 7.82
CA ALA A 170 3.01 40.34 7.46
C ALA A 170 3.17 40.21 5.94
N PRO A 171 4.00 39.26 5.46
CA PRO A 171 4.17 39.06 4.02
C PRO A 171 2.92 38.39 3.41
N SER A 172 2.69 38.70 2.16
CA SER A 172 1.71 38.06 1.29
C SER A 172 2.41 37.29 0.17
N TYR A 173 1.74 36.32 -0.45
CA TYR A 173 2.29 35.67 -1.64
C TYR A 173 2.51 36.67 -2.79
N GLY A 174 1.77 37.81 -2.85
CA GLY A 174 2.00 38.89 -3.79
C GLY A 174 3.39 39.52 -3.64
N ASP A 175 3.93 39.58 -2.44
CA ASP A 175 5.29 40.13 -2.21
C ASP A 175 6.37 39.23 -2.84
N VAL A 176 6.14 37.94 -2.91
CA VAL A 176 7.07 36.97 -3.54
C VAL A 176 7.23 37.24 -5.03
N TRP A 177 6.15 37.72 -5.68
CA TRP A 177 6.09 37.97 -7.13
C TRP A 177 6.26 39.44 -7.49
N SER A 178 6.51 40.32 -6.51
CA SER A 178 6.67 41.75 -6.77
C SER A 178 8.00 42.04 -7.44
N ASP A 179 8.03 43.05 -8.33
CA ASP A 179 9.25 43.49 -9.00
C ASP A 179 10.32 43.95 -8.01
N ALA A 180 9.91 44.55 -6.87
CA ALA A 180 10.81 44.96 -5.79
C ALA A 180 11.61 43.79 -5.18
N ASN A 181 11.09 42.61 -5.25
CA ASN A 181 11.71 41.40 -4.73
C ASN A 181 12.26 40.47 -5.82
N ALA A 182 12.27 40.90 -7.08
CA ALA A 182 12.80 40.13 -8.19
C ALA A 182 14.26 39.71 -7.94
N GLY A 183 14.55 38.43 -8.14
CA GLY A 183 15.88 37.85 -7.90
C GLY A 183 16.28 37.68 -6.44
N LYS A 184 15.37 37.97 -5.48
CA LYS A 184 15.62 37.88 -4.03
C LYS A 184 14.73 36.83 -3.35
N THR A 185 13.85 36.21 -4.11
CA THR A 185 12.91 35.18 -3.62
C THR A 185 13.30 33.79 -4.08
N MET A 186 12.96 32.78 -3.28
CA MET A 186 13.12 31.36 -3.59
C MET A 186 11.80 30.67 -3.31
N GLY A 187 11.32 29.91 -4.27
CA GLY A 187 10.17 29.04 -4.13
C GLY A 187 10.59 27.57 -3.98
N ARG A 188 9.70 26.79 -3.42
CA ARG A 188 9.80 25.33 -3.37
C ARG A 188 8.93 24.71 -4.46
#